data_61ed7f139063a27995686a8dcdfd8ae1
#
_entry.id   61ed7f139063a27995686a8dcdfd8ae1
#
_cell.length_a   1.000
_cell.length_b   1.000
_cell.length_c   1.000
_cell.angle_alpha   90.00
_cell.angle_beta   90.00
_cell.angle_gamma   90.00
#
_symmetry.space_group_name_H-M   'P 1'
#
loop_
_entity.id
_entity.type
_entity.pdbx_description
1 polymer ?
#
loop_
_entity_poly.entity_id
_entity_poly.type
_entity_poly.pdbx_seq_one_letter_code
_entity_poly.pdbx_strand_id
1 'polypeptide(L)'
;VFAQSLCKGFRVSIDDHLADFDWSRIQTYVGYAEMVPNAVRELAASDVKEAARLGVWIERILLSVAGPCEGCAPVATVLVAVLPRMTPPGRSVALDLLSQISAAEITGPAHEQIGAVDLEEIRQAVASGFQYYVGMLRETASSDADLYSCIGLMDILAFHDRSLAAEAIAALKAVRTAGRATGLAVLIDNTLDDLADPSSDSA
;
A
#
# COMPACT_ATOMS: atom_id res chain seq x y z
N VAL A 1 -17.57 -22.40 30.01
CA VAL A 1 -18.70 -21.55 29.58
C VAL A 1 -18.33 -20.08 29.80
N PHE A 2 -17.23 -19.54 29.19
CA PHE A 2 -16.87 -18.10 29.25
C PHE A 2 -15.93 -17.73 28.08
N ALA A 3 -16.33 -17.92 26.84
CA ALA A 3 -15.50 -17.50 25.67
C ALA A 3 -16.34 -17.24 24.39
N GLN A 4 -17.51 -16.62 24.50
CA GLN A 4 -18.33 -16.30 23.31
C GLN A 4 -19.01 -14.93 23.37
N SER A 5 -18.41 -13.91 23.98
CA SER A 5 -19.08 -12.62 24.12
C SER A 5 -18.20 -11.39 23.86
N LEU A 6 -17.28 -11.41 22.89
CA LEU A 6 -16.47 -10.22 22.53
C LEU A 6 -16.12 -10.10 21.05
N CYS A 7 -17.02 -10.48 20.13
CA CYS A 7 -16.84 -10.21 18.71
C CYS A 7 -18.12 -9.67 18.06
N LYS A 8 -18.70 -8.61 18.64
CA LYS A 8 -19.54 -7.69 17.91
C LYS A 8 -18.70 -6.45 17.54
N GLY A 9 -17.57 -6.66 16.88
CA GLY A 9 -16.87 -5.60 16.19
C GLY A 9 -17.76 -5.14 15.03
N PHE A 10 -18.18 -3.89 15.04
CA PHE A 10 -18.76 -3.21 13.88
C PHE A 10 -17.86 -3.52 12.67
N ARG A 11 -18.36 -4.30 11.70
CA ARG A 11 -17.65 -4.50 10.44
C ARG A 11 -17.83 -3.22 9.62
N VAL A 12 -16.90 -2.28 9.80
CA VAL A 12 -16.82 -1.09 8.95
C VAL A 12 -16.81 -1.57 7.49
N SER A 13 -17.72 -1.10 6.66
CA SER A 13 -17.83 -1.50 5.25
C SER A 13 -16.80 -0.77 4.39
N ILE A 14 -16.62 -1.20 3.13
CA ILE A 14 -15.86 -0.43 2.14
C ILE A 14 -16.48 0.97 1.97
N ASP A 15 -17.82 1.03 1.97
CA ASP A 15 -18.55 2.27 1.79
C ASP A 15 -18.34 3.26 2.94
N ASP A 16 -18.16 2.77 4.17
CA ASP A 16 -17.86 3.64 5.31
C ASP A 16 -16.50 4.34 5.11
N HIS A 17 -15.46 3.62 4.68
CA HIS A 17 -14.14 4.20 4.40
C HIS A 17 -14.16 5.16 3.20
N LEU A 18 -14.96 4.86 2.18
CA LEU A 18 -15.12 5.74 1.03
C LEU A 18 -15.89 7.02 1.38
N ALA A 19 -16.80 6.97 2.35
CA ALA A 19 -17.59 8.12 2.80
C ALA A 19 -16.77 9.13 3.63
N ASP A 20 -15.56 8.77 4.08
CA ASP A 20 -14.68 9.68 4.82
C ASP A 20 -14.14 10.83 3.95
N PHE A 21 -14.26 10.74 2.62
CA PHE A 21 -13.71 11.71 1.68
C PHE A 21 -14.76 12.31 0.74
N ASP A 22 -14.63 13.60 0.44
CA ASP A 22 -15.40 14.29 -0.61
C ASP A 22 -14.68 14.15 -1.98
N TRP A 23 -14.89 13.00 -2.63
CA TRP A 23 -14.25 12.65 -3.91
C TRP A 23 -14.53 13.64 -5.04
N SER A 24 -15.61 14.44 -4.94
CA SER A 24 -15.93 15.47 -5.93
C SER A 24 -15.00 16.69 -5.87
N ARG A 25 -14.22 16.81 -4.80
CA ARG A 25 -13.29 17.94 -4.58
C ARG A 25 -11.82 17.55 -4.67
N ILE A 26 -11.51 16.26 -4.62
CA ILE A 26 -10.14 15.75 -4.71
C ILE A 26 -9.69 15.74 -6.16
N GLN A 27 -8.54 16.35 -6.44
CA GLN A 27 -8.00 16.47 -7.80
C GLN A 27 -7.11 15.29 -8.16
N THR A 28 -7.20 14.87 -9.43
CA THR A 28 -6.36 13.83 -10.04
C THR A 28 -5.87 14.28 -11.41
N TYR A 29 -4.94 13.55 -12.02
CA TYR A 29 -4.41 13.87 -13.36
C TYR A 29 -5.45 13.82 -14.49
N VAL A 30 -6.65 13.31 -14.24
CA VAL A 30 -7.74 13.25 -15.24
C VAL A 30 -8.99 14.03 -14.81
N GLY A 31 -8.88 14.88 -13.81
CA GLY A 31 -9.98 15.66 -13.23
C GLY A 31 -10.23 15.33 -11.77
N TYR A 32 -11.49 15.30 -11.36
CA TYR A 32 -11.86 14.97 -9.99
C TYR A 32 -11.96 13.45 -9.75
N ALA A 33 -11.79 13.04 -8.49
CA ALA A 33 -11.72 11.63 -8.08
C ALA A 33 -13.11 10.95 -7.94
N GLU A 34 -14.17 11.48 -8.51
CA GLU A 34 -15.56 10.97 -8.37
C GLU A 34 -15.73 9.50 -8.77
N MET A 35 -14.90 9.00 -9.68
CA MET A 35 -14.95 7.61 -10.13
C MET A 35 -14.15 6.64 -9.25
N VAL A 36 -13.30 7.16 -8.36
CA VAL A 36 -12.43 6.33 -7.50
C VAL A 36 -13.24 5.39 -6.58
N PRO A 37 -14.33 5.83 -5.91
CA PRO A 37 -15.13 4.93 -5.09
C PRO A 37 -15.61 3.68 -5.81
N ASN A 38 -16.08 3.82 -7.04
CA ASN A 38 -16.53 2.68 -7.83
C ASN A 38 -15.36 1.78 -8.22
N ALA A 39 -14.24 2.36 -8.66
CA ALA A 39 -13.04 1.60 -9.02
C ALA A 39 -12.48 0.79 -7.85
N VAL A 40 -12.48 1.34 -6.63
CA VAL A 40 -12.03 0.60 -5.44
C VAL A 40 -12.98 -0.54 -5.08
N ARG A 41 -14.31 -0.34 -5.17
CA ARG A 41 -15.28 -1.43 -4.96
C ARG A 41 -15.11 -2.56 -5.97
N GLU A 42 -14.97 -2.21 -7.24
CA GLU A 42 -14.74 -3.17 -8.32
C GLU A 42 -13.41 -3.90 -8.12
N LEU A 43 -12.33 -3.18 -7.79
CA LEU A 43 -11.02 -3.78 -7.49
C LEU A 43 -11.10 -4.78 -6.34
N ALA A 44 -11.83 -4.46 -5.28
CA ALA A 44 -11.96 -5.32 -4.12
C ALA A 44 -12.63 -6.68 -4.44
N ALA A 45 -13.47 -6.74 -5.46
CA ALA A 45 -14.21 -7.93 -5.88
C ALA A 45 -13.72 -8.54 -7.21
N SER A 46 -12.65 -7.99 -7.82
CA SER A 46 -12.22 -8.29 -9.18
C SER A 46 -11.60 -9.68 -9.36
N ASP A 47 -11.66 -10.18 -10.58
CA ASP A 47 -10.81 -11.25 -11.09
C ASP A 47 -9.45 -10.68 -11.58
N VAL A 48 -8.57 -11.56 -12.05
CA VAL A 48 -7.20 -11.20 -12.49
C VAL A 48 -7.20 -10.15 -13.60
N LYS A 49 -8.07 -10.29 -14.60
CA LYS A 49 -8.12 -9.40 -15.76
C LYS A 49 -8.65 -8.02 -15.38
N GLU A 50 -9.70 -8.00 -14.61
CA GLU A 50 -10.33 -6.76 -14.16
C GLU A 50 -9.45 -6.02 -13.14
N ALA A 51 -8.80 -6.74 -12.21
CA ALA A 51 -7.85 -6.16 -11.28
C ALA A 51 -6.71 -5.44 -12.02
N ALA A 52 -6.10 -6.09 -13.01
CA ALA A 52 -5.04 -5.49 -13.81
C ALA A 52 -5.50 -4.23 -14.55
N ARG A 53 -6.71 -4.25 -15.14
CA ARG A 53 -7.30 -3.08 -15.83
C ARG A 53 -7.52 -1.91 -14.86
N LEU A 54 -8.07 -2.18 -13.70
CA LEU A 54 -8.35 -1.18 -12.67
C LEU A 54 -7.05 -0.63 -12.07
N GLY A 55 -6.05 -1.48 -11.84
CA GLY A 55 -4.74 -1.06 -11.36
C GLY A 55 -4.10 -0.02 -12.27
N VAL A 56 -3.99 -0.32 -13.57
CA VAL A 56 -3.46 0.63 -14.57
C VAL A 56 -4.26 1.92 -14.62
N TRP A 57 -5.59 1.84 -14.50
CA TRP A 57 -6.43 3.03 -14.50
C TRP A 57 -6.20 3.89 -13.24
N ILE A 58 -6.17 3.29 -12.05
CA ILE A 58 -5.93 3.99 -10.79
C ILE A 58 -4.53 4.62 -10.78
N GLU A 59 -3.50 3.87 -11.19
CA GLU A 59 -2.14 4.38 -11.31
C GLU A 59 -2.09 5.65 -12.17
N ARG A 60 -2.66 5.62 -13.37
CA ARG A 60 -2.66 6.74 -14.33
C ARG A 60 -3.38 7.99 -13.84
N ILE A 61 -4.36 7.87 -12.98
CA ILE A 61 -5.06 9.04 -12.43
C ILE A 61 -4.35 9.63 -11.22
N LEU A 62 -3.51 8.85 -10.54
CA LEU A 62 -2.83 9.25 -9.31
C LEU A 62 -1.37 9.65 -9.52
N LEU A 63 -0.67 9.02 -10.45
CA LEU A 63 0.77 9.14 -10.64
C LEU A 63 1.11 9.62 -12.04
N SER A 64 2.11 10.48 -12.14
CA SER A 64 2.71 10.93 -13.39
C SER A 64 4.23 11.08 -13.25
N VAL A 65 4.90 11.46 -14.34
CA VAL A 65 6.33 11.80 -14.30
C VAL A 65 6.64 13.01 -13.42
N ALA A 66 5.65 13.84 -13.09
CA ALA A 66 5.82 14.99 -12.21
C ALA A 66 5.71 14.61 -10.71
N GLY A 67 5.16 13.43 -10.42
CA GLY A 67 4.96 12.92 -9.08
C GLY A 67 3.53 12.47 -8.80
N PRO A 68 3.16 12.34 -7.53
CA PRO A 68 1.80 12.01 -7.09
C PRO A 68 0.86 13.21 -7.21
N CYS A 69 -0.45 12.98 -7.22
CA CYS A 69 -1.48 14.03 -7.11
C CYS A 69 -2.14 14.02 -5.73
N GLU A 70 -3.02 15.00 -5.48
CA GLU A 70 -3.80 15.13 -4.23
C GLU A 70 -4.57 13.85 -3.88
N GLY A 71 -5.04 13.10 -4.88
CA GLY A 71 -5.79 11.86 -4.67
C GLY A 71 -5.00 10.71 -4.05
N CYS A 72 -3.65 10.77 -3.99
CA CYS A 72 -2.84 9.66 -3.53
C CYS A 72 -3.08 9.29 -2.06
N ALA A 73 -3.10 10.25 -1.13
CA ALA A 73 -3.30 9.98 0.30
C ALA A 73 -4.71 9.42 0.60
N PRO A 74 -5.81 9.99 0.11
CA PRO A 74 -7.15 9.42 0.27
C PRO A 74 -7.29 8.01 -0.31
N VAL A 75 -6.74 7.77 -1.51
CA VAL A 75 -6.80 6.44 -2.14
C VAL A 75 -5.98 5.43 -1.35
N ALA A 76 -4.76 5.78 -0.92
CA ALA A 76 -3.94 4.90 -0.10
C ALA A 76 -4.64 4.54 1.22
N THR A 77 -5.25 5.51 1.91
CA THR A 77 -6.03 5.29 3.14
C THR A 77 -7.13 4.25 2.94
N VAL A 78 -7.92 4.42 1.87
CA VAL A 78 -9.02 3.48 1.59
C VAL A 78 -8.48 2.11 1.17
N LEU A 79 -7.47 2.05 0.29
CA LEU A 79 -6.88 0.76 -0.13
C LEU A 79 -6.38 -0.03 1.08
N VAL A 80 -5.61 0.60 1.98
CA VAL A 80 -5.13 -0.05 3.21
C VAL A 80 -6.28 -0.60 4.04
N ALA A 81 -7.32 0.18 4.26
CA ALA A 81 -8.47 -0.23 5.07
C ALA A 81 -9.24 -1.42 4.50
N VAL A 82 -9.25 -1.58 3.17
CA VAL A 82 -10.03 -2.63 2.49
C VAL A 82 -9.21 -3.86 2.09
N LEU A 83 -7.86 -3.82 2.15
CA LEU A 83 -6.96 -4.94 1.83
C LEU A 83 -7.42 -6.29 2.41
N PRO A 84 -7.83 -6.38 3.71
CA PRO A 84 -8.21 -7.67 4.32
C PRO A 84 -9.47 -8.30 3.72
N ARG A 85 -10.23 -7.55 2.91
CA ARG A 85 -11.52 -7.98 2.33
C ARG A 85 -11.45 -8.18 0.82
N MET A 86 -10.33 -7.82 0.21
CA MET A 86 -10.14 -7.95 -1.23
C MET A 86 -10.00 -9.41 -1.66
N THR A 87 -10.46 -9.70 -2.87
CA THR A 87 -10.08 -10.94 -3.56
C THR A 87 -8.55 -11.00 -3.72
N PRO A 88 -7.93 -12.19 -3.82
CA PRO A 88 -6.48 -12.27 -4.03
C PRO A 88 -5.97 -11.43 -5.21
N PRO A 89 -6.61 -11.42 -6.41
CA PRO A 89 -6.15 -10.56 -7.51
C PRO A 89 -6.27 -9.07 -7.20
N GLY A 90 -7.38 -8.63 -6.61
CA GLY A 90 -7.58 -7.24 -6.23
C GLY A 90 -6.58 -6.79 -5.17
N ARG A 91 -6.28 -7.66 -4.19
CA ARG A 91 -5.30 -7.40 -3.14
C ARG A 91 -3.87 -7.25 -3.70
N SER A 92 -3.44 -8.15 -4.60
CA SER A 92 -2.11 -8.04 -5.23
C SER A 92 -1.93 -6.72 -5.96
N VAL A 93 -2.94 -6.29 -6.73
CA VAL A 93 -2.91 -5.00 -7.42
C VAL A 93 -2.94 -3.82 -6.43
N ALA A 94 -3.73 -3.91 -5.36
CA ALA A 94 -3.76 -2.85 -4.35
C ALA A 94 -2.41 -2.70 -3.61
N LEU A 95 -1.73 -3.81 -3.30
CA LEU A 95 -0.39 -3.79 -2.70
C LEU A 95 0.65 -3.17 -3.65
N ASP A 96 0.58 -3.49 -4.95
CA ASP A 96 1.45 -2.89 -5.96
C ASP A 96 1.22 -1.38 -6.09
N LEU A 97 -0.05 -0.95 -6.16
CA LEU A 97 -0.41 0.48 -6.16
C LEU A 97 0.10 1.20 -4.91
N LEU A 98 -0.06 0.62 -3.72
CA LEU A 98 0.44 1.21 -2.48
C LEU A 98 1.97 1.32 -2.48
N SER A 99 2.68 0.35 -3.06
CA SER A 99 4.14 0.41 -3.22
C SER A 99 4.55 1.57 -4.14
N GLN A 100 3.88 1.72 -5.29
CA GLN A 100 4.15 2.82 -6.22
C GLN A 100 3.82 4.19 -5.61
N ILE A 101 2.68 4.31 -4.91
CA ILE A 101 2.27 5.55 -4.24
C ILE A 101 3.27 5.94 -3.14
N SER A 102 3.75 4.97 -2.34
CA SER A 102 4.71 5.23 -1.25
C SER A 102 6.10 5.62 -1.74
N ALA A 103 6.51 5.10 -2.91
CA ALA A 103 7.79 5.40 -3.55
C ALA A 103 7.76 6.70 -4.37
N ALA A 104 6.57 7.30 -4.57
CA ALA A 104 6.44 8.47 -5.42
C ALA A 104 7.12 9.70 -4.81
N GLU A 105 7.84 10.42 -5.66
CA GLU A 105 8.53 11.68 -5.32
C GLU A 105 8.02 12.81 -6.20
N ILE A 106 8.11 14.05 -5.70
CA ILE A 106 7.81 15.23 -6.50
C ILE A 106 9.06 15.57 -7.31
N THR A 107 9.03 15.27 -8.61
CA THR A 107 10.14 15.50 -9.53
C THR A 107 9.87 16.63 -10.52
N GLY A 108 8.59 16.95 -10.75
CA GLY A 108 8.16 18.03 -11.65
C GLY A 108 8.08 19.39 -10.96
N PRO A 109 8.03 20.47 -11.76
CA PRO A 109 7.83 21.82 -11.24
C PRO A 109 6.44 21.96 -10.63
N ALA A 110 6.27 22.90 -9.69
CA ALA A 110 5.03 23.08 -8.92
C ALA A 110 3.76 23.27 -9.77
N HIS A 111 3.89 23.83 -11.00
CA HIS A 111 2.75 24.03 -11.87
C HIS A 111 2.26 22.75 -12.60
N GLU A 112 3.02 21.67 -12.54
CA GLU A 112 2.63 20.34 -13.05
C GLU A 112 2.00 19.46 -11.98
N GLN A 113 2.07 19.88 -10.71
CA GLN A 113 1.43 19.18 -9.61
C GLN A 113 -0.08 19.42 -9.62
N ILE A 114 -0.84 18.39 -9.35
CA ILE A 114 -2.30 18.43 -9.35
C ILE A 114 -2.84 18.38 -7.91
N GLY A 115 -3.42 19.50 -7.49
CA GLY A 115 -3.96 19.67 -6.15
C GLY A 115 -2.89 19.87 -5.07
N ALA A 116 -3.29 19.76 -3.82
CA ALA A 116 -2.39 19.85 -2.68
C ALA A 116 -1.76 18.47 -2.41
N VAL A 117 -0.46 18.35 -2.61
CA VAL A 117 0.28 17.10 -2.40
C VAL A 117 1.13 17.21 -1.15
N ASP A 118 0.89 16.32 -0.18
CA ASP A 118 1.71 16.13 1.01
C ASP A 118 2.28 14.72 1.00
N LEU A 119 3.59 14.58 0.75
CA LEU A 119 4.27 13.29 0.70
C LEU A 119 4.27 12.60 2.07
N GLU A 120 4.30 13.35 3.15
CA GLU A 120 4.26 12.78 4.49
C GLU A 120 2.88 12.19 4.79
N GLU A 121 1.80 12.88 4.43
CA GLU A 121 0.43 12.36 4.54
C GLU A 121 0.25 11.07 3.72
N ILE A 122 0.79 11.04 2.48
CA ILE A 122 0.77 9.85 1.63
C ILE A 122 1.49 8.68 2.32
N ARG A 123 2.70 8.90 2.84
CA ARG A 123 3.49 7.86 3.52
C ARG A 123 2.81 7.37 4.79
N GLN A 124 2.24 8.26 5.58
CA GLN A 124 1.47 7.91 6.79
C GLN A 124 0.23 7.08 6.46
N ALA A 125 -0.49 7.43 5.39
CA ALA A 125 -1.62 6.65 4.91
C ALA A 125 -1.21 5.20 4.57
N VAL A 126 -0.11 5.01 3.83
CA VAL A 126 0.43 3.69 3.50
C VAL A 126 0.97 2.98 4.75
N ALA A 127 1.69 3.69 5.64
CA ALA A 127 2.25 3.14 6.87
C ALA A 127 1.19 2.64 7.85
N SER A 128 -0.03 3.17 7.80
CA SER A 128 -1.16 2.66 8.59
C SER A 128 -1.45 1.17 8.34
N GLY A 129 -1.04 0.64 7.18
CA GLY A 129 -1.12 -0.77 6.80
C GLY A 129 0.05 -1.64 7.26
N PHE A 130 1.07 -1.09 7.92
CA PHE A 130 2.33 -1.80 8.20
C PHE A 130 2.12 -3.17 8.89
N GLN A 131 1.25 -3.24 9.88
CA GLN A 131 0.95 -4.51 10.57
C GLN A 131 0.28 -5.54 9.65
N TYR A 132 -0.48 -5.09 8.67
CA TYR A 132 -1.05 -5.98 7.66
C TYR A 132 0.05 -6.55 6.75
N TYR A 133 0.99 -5.73 6.29
CA TYR A 133 2.11 -6.18 5.45
C TYR A 133 3.00 -7.20 6.20
N VAL A 134 3.32 -6.94 7.47
CA VAL A 134 4.00 -7.89 8.35
C VAL A 134 3.21 -9.20 8.50
N GLY A 135 1.89 -9.11 8.66
CA GLY A 135 0.99 -10.26 8.72
C GLY A 135 1.06 -11.12 7.45
N MET A 136 1.01 -10.48 6.28
CA MET A 136 1.10 -11.15 4.97
C MET A 136 2.41 -11.94 4.81
N LEU A 137 3.53 -11.41 5.31
CA LEU A 137 4.80 -12.15 5.30
C LEU A 137 4.76 -13.41 6.17
N ARG A 138 3.92 -13.45 7.19
CA ARG A 138 3.75 -14.62 8.08
C ARG A 138 2.75 -15.65 7.53
N GLU A 139 1.84 -15.22 6.68
CA GLU A 139 0.81 -16.09 6.10
C GLU A 139 1.39 -17.05 5.05
N THR A 140 1.08 -18.34 5.16
CA THR A 140 1.56 -19.38 4.22
C THR A 140 0.83 -19.35 2.87
N ALA A 141 -0.31 -18.69 2.79
CA ALA A 141 -1.15 -18.62 1.59
C ALA A 141 -0.86 -17.39 0.70
N SER A 142 0.06 -16.50 1.11
CA SER A 142 0.43 -15.32 0.32
C SER A 142 1.17 -15.74 -0.96
N SER A 143 0.83 -15.09 -2.07
CA SER A 143 1.54 -15.31 -3.35
C SER A 143 2.91 -14.63 -3.33
N ASP A 144 3.84 -15.08 -4.19
CA ASP A 144 5.15 -14.42 -4.34
C ASP A 144 5.00 -12.96 -4.77
N ALA A 145 3.98 -12.62 -5.55
CA ALA A 145 3.67 -11.24 -5.93
C ALA A 145 3.26 -10.39 -4.72
N ASP A 146 2.36 -10.91 -3.86
CA ASP A 146 1.97 -10.22 -2.62
C ASP A 146 3.18 -10.01 -1.70
N LEU A 147 4.02 -11.06 -1.55
CA LEU A 147 5.23 -10.99 -0.73
C LEU A 147 6.22 -9.97 -1.28
N TYR A 148 6.42 -9.93 -2.60
CA TYR A 148 7.28 -8.95 -3.26
C TYR A 148 6.86 -7.52 -2.93
N SER A 149 5.56 -7.20 -3.12
CA SER A 149 5.03 -5.87 -2.81
C SER A 149 5.12 -5.54 -1.31
N CYS A 150 4.83 -6.50 -0.42
CA CYS A 150 4.97 -6.28 1.03
C CYS A 150 6.43 -6.02 1.46
N ILE A 151 7.42 -6.71 0.86
CA ILE A 151 8.84 -6.48 1.13
C ILE A 151 9.23 -5.06 0.71
N GLY A 152 8.86 -4.65 -0.53
CA GLY A 152 9.13 -3.31 -1.02
C GLY A 152 8.45 -2.21 -0.19
N LEU A 153 7.19 -2.42 0.23
CA LEU A 153 6.48 -1.51 1.14
C LEU A 153 7.21 -1.35 2.48
N MET A 154 7.65 -2.46 3.07
CA MET A 154 8.38 -2.41 4.35
C MET A 154 9.73 -1.72 4.23
N ASP A 155 10.44 -1.91 3.12
CA ASP A 155 11.69 -1.22 2.82
C ASP A 155 11.49 0.29 2.75
N ILE A 156 10.58 0.75 1.88
CA ILE A 156 10.26 2.18 1.69
C ILE A 156 9.80 2.81 3.01
N LEU A 157 8.86 2.18 3.71
CA LEU A 157 8.30 2.73 4.95
C LEU A 157 9.34 2.80 6.07
N ALA A 158 10.18 1.77 6.23
CA ALA A 158 11.23 1.77 7.24
C ALA A 158 12.42 2.67 6.88
N PHE A 159 12.62 3.00 5.61
CA PHE A 159 13.53 4.05 5.17
C PHE A 159 13.08 5.43 5.67
N HIS A 160 11.78 5.76 5.52
CA HIS A 160 11.22 7.04 5.94
C HIS A 160 10.89 7.13 7.43
N ASP A 161 10.52 6.00 8.07
CA ASP A 161 10.29 5.91 9.50
C ASP A 161 11.12 4.77 10.12
N ARG A 162 12.29 5.12 10.61
CA ARG A 162 13.25 4.17 11.23
C ARG A 162 12.69 3.42 12.44
N SER A 163 11.62 3.90 13.05
CA SER A 163 10.96 3.18 14.15
C SER A 163 10.36 1.84 13.69
N LEU A 164 10.03 1.70 12.41
CA LEU A 164 9.50 0.48 11.80
C LEU A 164 10.59 -0.54 11.43
N ALA A 165 11.85 -0.11 11.33
CA ALA A 165 12.94 -0.95 10.81
C ALA A 165 13.17 -2.23 11.64
N ALA A 166 13.12 -2.14 12.95
CA ALA A 166 13.36 -3.31 13.82
C ALA A 166 12.32 -4.43 13.58
N GLU A 167 11.05 -4.06 13.42
CA GLU A 167 9.97 -5.01 13.17
C GLU A 167 10.03 -5.55 11.72
N ALA A 168 10.34 -4.70 10.73
CA ALA A 168 10.57 -5.10 9.35
C ALA A 168 11.68 -6.17 9.26
N ILE A 169 12.85 -5.89 9.85
CA ILE A 169 13.98 -6.82 9.91
C ILE A 169 13.57 -8.15 10.56
N ALA A 170 12.86 -8.11 11.68
CA ALA A 170 12.41 -9.33 12.36
C ALA A 170 11.49 -10.18 11.48
N ALA A 171 10.54 -9.53 10.77
CA ALA A 171 9.61 -10.20 9.87
C ALA A 171 10.33 -10.82 8.68
N LEU A 172 11.23 -10.09 8.02
CA LEU A 172 12.02 -10.58 6.88
C LEU A 172 12.94 -11.76 7.26
N LYS A 173 13.63 -11.68 8.41
CA LYS A 173 14.44 -12.79 8.93
C LYS A 173 13.61 -14.04 9.22
N ALA A 174 12.37 -13.88 9.72
CA ALA A 174 11.47 -15.01 9.95
C ALA A 174 11.09 -15.71 8.63
N VAL A 175 10.74 -14.95 7.58
CA VAL A 175 10.43 -15.49 6.24
C VAL A 175 11.64 -16.23 5.68
N ARG A 176 12.84 -15.64 5.77
CA ARG A 176 14.08 -16.20 5.28
C ARG A 176 14.44 -17.51 5.97
N THR A 177 14.34 -17.53 7.31
CA THR A 177 14.62 -18.73 8.14
C THR A 177 13.62 -19.85 7.88
N ALA A 178 12.36 -19.52 7.62
CA ALA A 178 11.33 -20.52 7.29
C ALA A 178 11.49 -21.13 5.89
N GLY A 179 12.46 -20.68 5.10
CA GLY A 179 12.66 -21.14 3.72
C GLY A 179 11.51 -20.80 2.78
N ARG A 180 10.73 -19.79 3.13
CA ARG A 180 9.62 -19.30 2.32
C ARG A 180 10.12 -18.26 1.32
N ALA A 181 9.35 -18.06 0.25
CA ALA A 181 9.68 -17.09 -0.79
C ALA A 181 11.12 -17.27 -1.33
N THR A 182 11.53 -18.50 -1.60
CA THR A 182 12.90 -18.80 -2.09
C THR A 182 13.25 -18.04 -3.36
N GLY A 183 12.26 -17.76 -4.21
CA GLY A 183 12.40 -16.90 -5.39
C GLY A 183 12.71 -15.43 -5.06
N LEU A 184 12.43 -14.98 -3.84
CA LEU A 184 12.65 -13.61 -3.36
C LEU A 184 13.85 -13.50 -2.40
N ALA A 185 14.65 -14.55 -2.26
CA ALA A 185 15.75 -14.60 -1.29
C ALA A 185 16.73 -13.42 -1.45
N VAL A 186 17.10 -13.09 -2.68
CA VAL A 186 18.01 -11.98 -2.98
C VAL A 186 17.38 -10.63 -2.60
N LEU A 187 16.09 -10.45 -2.88
CA LEU A 187 15.36 -9.22 -2.49
C LEU A 187 15.35 -9.08 -0.97
N ILE A 188 15.01 -10.15 -0.24
CA ILE A 188 14.99 -10.15 1.22
C ILE A 188 16.39 -9.83 1.79
N ASP A 189 17.45 -10.45 1.26
CA ASP A 189 18.81 -10.23 1.73
C ASP A 189 19.24 -8.76 1.48
N ASN A 190 18.97 -8.20 0.30
CA ASN A 190 19.26 -6.79 -0.02
C ASN A 190 18.48 -5.84 0.92
N THR A 191 17.16 -6.05 1.08
CA THR A 191 16.35 -5.22 1.98
C THR A 191 16.86 -5.31 3.43
N LEU A 192 17.31 -6.47 3.89
CA LEU A 192 17.88 -6.60 5.23
C LEU A 192 19.19 -5.81 5.38
N ASP A 193 20.03 -5.78 4.33
CA ASP A 193 21.26 -4.99 4.33
C ASP A 193 20.96 -3.49 4.33
N ASP A 194 20.01 -3.02 3.50
CA ASP A 194 19.59 -1.63 3.43
C ASP A 194 19.00 -1.14 4.75
N LEU A 195 18.16 -1.95 5.40
CA LEU A 195 17.55 -1.61 6.68
C LEU A 195 18.56 -1.67 7.86
N ALA A 196 19.63 -2.44 7.74
CA ALA A 196 20.67 -2.53 8.77
C ALA A 196 21.69 -1.41 8.71
N ASP A 197 21.83 -0.70 7.58
CA ASP A 197 22.80 0.38 7.40
C ASP A 197 22.24 1.72 7.90
N PRO A 198 22.77 2.29 9.02
CA PRO A 198 22.33 3.59 9.51
C PRO A 198 22.85 4.76 8.66
N SER A 199 23.76 4.53 7.69
CA SER A 199 24.40 5.58 6.90
C SER A 199 23.59 5.99 5.66
N SER A 200 22.50 5.31 5.34
CA SER A 200 21.59 5.67 4.23
C SER A 200 20.78 6.97 4.49
N ASP A 201 20.87 7.58 5.70
CA ASP A 201 20.19 8.83 6.08
C ASP A 201 20.88 10.10 5.54
N SER A 202 21.87 10.03 4.64
CA SER A 202 22.74 11.17 4.27
C SER A 202 22.78 11.49 2.76
N ALA A 203 21.71 11.20 2.01
CA ALA A 203 21.67 11.55 0.59
C ALA A 203 20.50 12.49 0.25
#